data_a4e914bec661ee49a536767661b6b884
#
_entry.id   a4e914bec661ee49a536767661b6b884
#
_cell.length_a   1.000
_cell.length_b   1.000
_cell.length_c   1.000
_cell.angle_alpha   90.00
_cell.angle_beta   90.00
_cell.angle_gamma   90.00
#
_symmetry.space_group_name_H-M   'P 1'
#
loop_
_entity.id
_entity.type
_entity.pdbx_description
1 polymer ?
#
loop_
_entity_poly.entity_id
_entity_poly.type
_entity_poly.pdbx_seq_one_letter_code
_entity_poly.pdbx_strand_id
1 'polypeptide(L)'
;MSKETIGPKIKQFRKQYNLTQDELAESLGYSGKSVISHIEKGDADMTYEKILLLLRTFALDANELFEVERIDKQLNDWRMTQRKDKKVVVYIHGLNGSSKEAEDFSYLKDKYDVVGLDYQDGNPWELKETIQKEFEKLTKNYKEIIVIANSIGAFYTYEYLSDFHIKHAFFISPIADMYQIIFNKMMGEGIRSKDLEEKKFITCKDGVVLSFDFYQHVLRYEDNWKVPTDILYGSRDNLVYIENIADFLANHPHSKLTIKQGAEHYMHTEEEKEFIKNWIINSLYQ
;
A
#
# COMPACT_ATOMS: atom_id res chain seq x y z
N MET A 1 36.50 5.51 6.06
CA MET A 1 35.24 5.59 6.86
C MET A 1 35.66 5.48 8.31
N SER A 2 35.50 6.53 9.12
CA SER A 2 35.78 6.49 10.56
C SER A 2 34.76 5.52 11.19
N LYS A 3 35.24 4.55 11.98
CA LYS A 3 34.39 3.74 12.84
C LYS A 3 33.72 4.69 13.86
N GLU A 4 32.52 5.10 13.58
CA GLU A 4 31.70 5.75 14.60
C GLU A 4 31.28 4.68 15.60
N THR A 5 31.85 4.78 16.79
CA THR A 5 31.58 3.87 17.89
C THR A 5 30.52 4.48 18.80
N ILE A 6 29.78 3.66 19.52
CA ILE A 6 28.80 4.10 20.54
C ILE A 6 29.49 4.76 21.75
N GLY A 7 30.81 4.68 21.83
CA GLY A 7 31.61 5.18 22.96
C GLY A 7 31.35 6.63 23.36
N PRO A 8 31.34 7.60 22.43
CA PRO A 8 31.03 8.99 22.73
C PRO A 8 29.65 9.19 23.35
N LYS A 9 28.64 8.44 22.91
CA LYS A 9 27.27 8.49 23.48
C LYS A 9 27.23 7.89 24.88
N ILE A 10 27.92 6.76 25.11
CA ILE A 10 28.04 6.17 26.44
C ILE A 10 28.65 7.18 27.41
N LYS A 11 29.71 7.89 26.99
CA LYS A 11 30.32 8.96 27.78
C LYS A 11 29.34 10.11 28.06
N GLN A 12 28.52 10.47 27.10
CA GLN A 12 27.49 11.51 27.26
C GLN A 12 26.45 11.06 28.30
N PHE A 13 25.90 9.86 28.18
CA PHE A 13 24.96 9.31 29.14
C PHE A 13 25.56 9.20 30.55
N ARG A 14 26.74 8.64 30.67
CA ARG A 14 27.42 8.56 31.94
C ARG A 14 27.49 9.93 32.64
N LYS A 15 27.89 10.97 31.91
CA LYS A 15 27.95 12.35 32.44
C LYS A 15 26.57 12.91 32.80
N GLN A 16 25.56 12.63 32.00
CA GLN A 16 24.18 13.06 32.20
C GLN A 16 23.62 12.48 33.51
N TYR A 17 24.03 11.25 33.85
CA TYR A 17 23.65 10.59 35.11
C TYR A 17 24.67 10.85 36.24
N ASN A 18 25.63 11.77 36.07
CA ASN A 18 26.66 12.15 37.04
C ASN A 18 27.52 10.97 37.53
N LEU A 19 27.73 9.95 36.72
CA LEU A 19 28.51 8.78 37.11
C LEU A 19 30.00 8.96 36.79
N THR A 20 30.86 8.41 37.62
CA THR A 20 32.29 8.17 37.31
C THR A 20 32.43 6.95 36.39
N GLN A 21 33.59 6.78 35.78
CA GLN A 21 33.86 5.58 34.98
C GLN A 21 33.89 4.30 35.82
N ASP A 22 34.26 4.41 37.10
CA ASP A 22 34.26 3.28 38.03
C ASP A 22 32.85 2.86 38.38
N GLU A 23 31.94 3.80 38.70
CA GLU A 23 30.54 3.51 38.96
C GLU A 23 29.81 2.92 37.77
N LEU A 24 30.10 3.43 36.56
CA LEU A 24 29.54 2.82 35.33
C LEU A 24 30.08 1.40 35.11
N ALA A 25 31.38 1.18 35.36
CA ALA A 25 31.97 -0.15 35.23
C ALA A 25 31.32 -1.14 36.21
N GLU A 26 31.12 -0.74 37.46
CA GLU A 26 30.46 -1.54 38.47
C GLU A 26 29.02 -1.87 38.09
N SER A 27 28.24 -0.85 37.68
CA SER A 27 26.83 -1.03 37.25
C SER A 27 26.66 -2.00 36.09
N LEU A 28 27.66 -2.09 35.22
CA LEU A 28 27.68 -2.99 34.08
C LEU A 28 28.44 -4.32 34.33
N GLY A 29 28.95 -4.51 35.58
CA GLY A 29 29.68 -5.72 35.94
C GLY A 29 31.02 -5.88 35.21
N TYR A 30 31.72 -4.77 34.95
CA TYR A 30 33.12 -4.76 34.52
C TYR A 30 34.07 -4.70 35.70
N SER A 31 35.28 -5.17 35.50
CA SER A 31 36.31 -5.23 36.58
C SER A 31 36.89 -3.88 36.96
N GLY A 32 36.59 -2.79 36.25
CA GLY A 32 37.05 -1.44 36.57
C GLY A 32 37.01 -0.46 35.41
N LYS A 33 37.28 0.81 35.72
CA LYS A 33 37.18 1.97 34.80
C LYS A 33 38.01 1.89 33.49
N SER A 34 39.07 1.11 33.48
CA SER A 34 39.90 0.97 32.30
C SER A 34 39.11 0.51 31.06
N VAL A 35 38.19 -0.45 31.29
CA VAL A 35 37.34 -0.98 30.22
C VAL A 35 36.40 0.12 29.72
N ILE A 36 35.76 0.85 30.62
CA ILE A 36 34.85 1.96 30.24
C ILE A 36 35.62 3.06 29.52
N SER A 37 36.84 3.38 29.95
CA SER A 37 37.69 4.36 29.27
C SER A 37 38.02 3.98 27.82
N HIS A 38 38.32 2.70 27.55
CA HIS A 38 38.53 2.20 26.20
C HIS A 38 37.25 2.22 25.36
N ILE A 39 36.12 1.83 25.93
CA ILE A 39 34.80 1.89 25.25
C ILE A 39 34.48 3.33 24.87
N GLU A 40 34.59 4.29 25.81
CA GLU A 40 34.28 5.70 25.59
C GLU A 40 35.17 6.36 24.50
N LYS A 41 36.39 5.85 24.32
CA LYS A 41 37.32 6.29 23.26
C LYS A 41 37.09 5.61 21.92
N GLY A 42 36.28 4.56 21.88
CA GLY A 42 36.07 3.76 20.69
C GLY A 42 37.15 2.71 20.41
N ASP A 43 38.02 2.46 21.40
CA ASP A 43 39.09 1.47 21.32
C ASP A 43 38.62 0.04 21.64
N ALA A 44 37.46 -0.09 22.24
CA ALA A 44 36.80 -1.37 22.56
C ALA A 44 35.30 -1.30 22.32
N ASP A 45 34.72 -2.44 21.96
CA ASP A 45 33.29 -2.60 21.77
C ASP A 45 32.65 -3.23 23.02
N MET A 46 31.35 -2.96 23.22
CA MET A 46 30.56 -3.64 24.26
C MET A 46 29.94 -4.92 23.71
N THR A 47 29.84 -5.94 24.56
CA THR A 47 29.04 -7.12 24.18
C THR A 47 27.55 -6.80 24.18
N TYR A 48 26.78 -7.57 23.41
CA TYR A 48 25.33 -7.44 23.35
C TYR A 48 24.67 -7.43 24.74
N GLU A 49 25.09 -8.34 25.63
CA GLU A 49 24.58 -8.42 27.00
C GLU A 49 24.83 -7.14 27.81
N LYS A 50 26.02 -6.54 27.66
CA LYS A 50 26.37 -5.29 28.33
C LYS A 50 25.61 -4.09 27.79
N ILE A 51 25.32 -4.08 26.46
CA ILE A 51 24.45 -3.08 25.84
C ILE A 51 23.03 -3.18 26.41
N LEU A 52 22.45 -4.39 26.49
CA LEU A 52 21.13 -4.57 27.11
C LEU A 52 21.11 -4.15 28.58
N LEU A 53 22.18 -4.44 29.32
CA LEU A 53 22.29 -4.02 30.71
C LEU A 53 22.37 -2.49 30.83
N LEU A 54 23.14 -1.83 29.97
CA LEU A 54 23.23 -0.36 29.89
C LEU A 54 21.84 0.25 29.66
N LEU A 55 21.13 -0.20 28.62
CA LEU A 55 19.79 0.31 28.29
C LEU A 55 18.81 0.14 29.44
N ARG A 56 18.83 -1.02 30.11
CA ARG A 56 17.94 -1.28 31.28
C ARG A 56 18.32 -0.45 32.49
N THR A 57 19.63 -0.35 32.81
CA THR A 57 20.12 0.38 33.99
C THR A 57 19.76 1.85 33.94
N PHE A 58 19.81 2.45 32.76
CA PHE A 58 19.55 3.88 32.56
C PHE A 58 18.18 4.17 31.93
N ALA A 59 17.33 3.16 31.77
CA ALA A 59 16.03 3.28 31.12
C ALA A 59 16.10 4.00 29.73
N LEU A 60 17.17 3.75 28.98
CA LEU A 60 17.40 4.35 27.65
C LEU A 60 16.63 3.60 26.58
N ASP A 61 16.12 4.34 25.60
CA ASP A 61 15.68 3.75 24.35
C ASP A 61 16.90 3.38 23.47
N ALA A 62 16.81 2.25 22.79
CA ALA A 62 17.84 1.83 21.84
C ALA A 62 18.11 2.90 20.75
N ASN A 63 17.08 3.67 20.36
CA ASN A 63 17.20 4.78 19.43
C ASN A 63 18.12 5.91 19.93
N GLU A 64 18.16 6.14 21.23
CA GLU A 64 19.03 7.16 21.84
C GLU A 64 20.50 6.75 21.79
N LEU A 65 20.79 5.44 21.86
CA LEU A 65 22.16 4.91 21.83
C LEU A 65 22.66 4.69 20.39
N PHE A 66 21.80 4.19 19.50
CA PHE A 66 22.16 3.78 18.17
C PHE A 66 21.55 4.71 17.12
N GLU A 67 21.84 5.73 16.73
CA GLU A 67 21.30 6.54 15.59
C GLU A 67 20.47 5.73 14.58
N VAL A 68 19.34 5.17 15.05
CA VAL A 68 18.50 4.24 14.28
C VAL A 68 18.02 4.89 12.98
N GLU A 69 17.70 6.19 13.00
CA GLU A 69 17.32 6.94 11.80
C GLU A 69 18.40 6.91 10.70
N ARG A 70 19.68 6.98 11.10
CA ARG A 70 20.79 6.88 10.15
C ARG A 70 20.94 5.47 9.60
N ILE A 71 20.78 4.47 10.46
CA ILE A 71 20.80 3.05 10.06
C ILE A 71 19.62 2.77 9.13
N ASP A 72 18.44 3.25 9.44
CA ASP A 72 17.25 3.10 8.62
C ASP A 72 17.43 3.78 7.26
N LYS A 73 18.02 4.96 7.21
CA LYS A 73 18.36 5.63 5.94
C LYS A 73 19.34 4.79 5.13
N GLN A 74 20.41 4.29 5.73
CA GLN A 74 21.41 3.45 5.03
C GLN A 74 20.79 2.14 4.54
N LEU A 75 19.94 1.50 5.34
CA LEU A 75 19.20 0.30 4.94
C LEU A 75 18.21 0.58 3.81
N ASN A 76 17.51 1.71 3.87
CA ASN A 76 16.63 2.12 2.80
C ASN A 76 17.39 2.42 1.52
N ASP A 77 18.52 3.14 1.58
CA ASP A 77 19.37 3.40 0.44
C ASP A 77 19.92 2.08 -0.16
N TRP A 78 20.36 1.15 0.68
CA TRP A 78 20.79 -0.18 0.24
C TRP A 78 19.64 -0.98 -0.38
N ARG A 79 18.47 -1.02 0.24
CA ARG A 79 17.26 -1.65 -0.33
C ARG A 79 16.89 -1.02 -1.66
N MET A 80 16.97 0.30 -1.79
CA MET A 80 16.71 1.02 -3.05
C MET A 80 17.72 0.63 -4.15
N THR A 81 19.00 0.41 -3.81
CA THR A 81 20.00 -0.09 -4.78
C THR A 81 19.71 -1.53 -5.20
N GLN A 82 19.23 -2.39 -4.30
CA GLN A 82 18.86 -3.78 -4.63
C GLN A 82 17.59 -3.88 -5.49
N ARG A 83 16.72 -2.83 -5.44
CA ARG A 83 15.50 -2.73 -6.26
C ARG A 83 15.75 -2.29 -7.70
N LYS A 84 16.99 -2.01 -8.08
CA LYS A 84 17.31 -1.27 -9.30
C LYS A 84 16.65 -1.83 -10.58
N ASP A 85 16.28 -3.08 -10.57
CA ASP A 85 15.71 -3.77 -11.74
C ASP A 85 14.40 -4.54 -11.45
N LYS A 86 13.89 -4.53 -10.22
CA LYS A 86 12.65 -5.26 -9.90
C LYS A 86 11.40 -4.46 -10.27
N LYS A 87 10.56 -5.10 -11.06
CA LYS A 87 9.27 -4.57 -11.51
C LYS A 87 8.16 -5.51 -11.12
N VAL A 88 7.00 -4.97 -10.77
CA VAL A 88 5.84 -5.77 -10.40
C VAL A 88 4.58 -5.29 -11.11
N VAL A 89 3.74 -6.24 -11.47
CA VAL A 89 2.33 -6.03 -11.78
C VAL A 89 1.53 -6.51 -10.58
N VAL A 90 0.78 -5.61 -9.99
CA VAL A 90 -0.11 -5.88 -8.85
C VAL A 90 -1.53 -5.97 -9.35
N TYR A 91 -2.16 -7.13 -9.14
CA TYR A 91 -3.58 -7.31 -9.44
C TYR A 91 -4.45 -7.03 -8.23
N ILE A 92 -5.48 -6.22 -8.43
CA ILE A 92 -6.48 -5.84 -7.41
C ILE A 92 -7.84 -6.33 -7.89
N HIS A 93 -8.36 -7.35 -7.23
CA HIS A 93 -9.57 -8.06 -7.66
C HIS A 93 -10.87 -7.27 -7.44
N GLY A 94 -11.93 -7.70 -8.10
CA GLY A 94 -13.27 -7.20 -7.88
C GLY A 94 -13.99 -7.88 -6.72
N LEU A 95 -15.28 -7.56 -6.54
CA LEU A 95 -16.12 -8.21 -5.54
C LEU A 95 -16.21 -9.71 -5.81
N ASN A 96 -16.13 -10.53 -4.76
CA ASN A 96 -16.06 -11.99 -4.79
C ASN A 96 -14.85 -12.57 -5.55
N GLY A 97 -13.87 -11.74 -5.90
CA GLY A 97 -12.62 -12.18 -6.51
C GLY A 97 -11.58 -12.62 -5.48
N SER A 98 -10.37 -12.86 -5.95
CA SER A 98 -9.26 -13.21 -5.08
C SER A 98 -7.89 -12.84 -5.68
N SER A 99 -6.87 -12.74 -4.83
CA SER A 99 -5.48 -12.52 -5.25
C SER A 99 -4.96 -13.57 -6.24
N LYS A 100 -5.57 -14.77 -6.28
CA LYS A 100 -5.19 -15.86 -7.19
C LYS A 100 -5.51 -15.57 -8.66
N GLU A 101 -6.46 -14.68 -8.95
CA GLU A 101 -6.76 -14.26 -10.32
C GLU A 101 -5.60 -13.53 -11.00
N ALA A 102 -4.59 -13.10 -10.24
CA ALA A 102 -3.32 -12.61 -10.78
C ALA A 102 -2.64 -13.62 -11.73
N GLU A 103 -2.92 -14.92 -11.60
CA GLU A 103 -2.40 -15.94 -12.52
C GLU A 103 -2.92 -15.77 -13.97
N ASP A 104 -4.06 -15.14 -14.19
CA ASP A 104 -4.55 -14.81 -15.53
C ASP A 104 -3.59 -13.85 -16.26
N PHE A 105 -2.72 -13.15 -15.54
CA PHE A 105 -1.69 -12.24 -16.06
C PHE A 105 -0.28 -12.85 -16.04
N SER A 106 -0.16 -14.17 -15.89
CA SER A 106 1.12 -14.88 -15.84
C SER A 106 1.98 -14.72 -17.11
N TYR A 107 1.39 -14.35 -18.23
CA TYR A 107 2.09 -14.00 -19.46
C TYR A 107 3.01 -12.75 -19.35
N LEU A 108 2.90 -11.99 -18.25
CA LEU A 108 3.77 -10.85 -17.95
C LEU A 108 5.02 -11.26 -17.14
N LYS A 109 5.10 -12.51 -16.66
CA LYS A 109 6.17 -13.00 -15.76
C LYS A 109 7.58 -12.96 -16.36
N ASP A 110 7.71 -12.83 -17.67
CA ASP A 110 9.03 -12.67 -18.33
C ASP A 110 9.70 -11.33 -17.99
N LYS A 111 8.93 -10.30 -17.64
CA LYS A 111 9.42 -8.94 -17.39
C LYS A 111 9.04 -8.36 -16.04
N TYR A 112 8.04 -8.92 -15.39
CA TYR A 112 7.47 -8.45 -14.12
C TYR A 112 7.25 -9.61 -13.16
N ASP A 113 7.45 -9.39 -11.88
CA ASP A 113 6.79 -10.22 -10.89
C ASP A 113 5.28 -9.94 -10.98
N VAL A 114 4.43 -10.96 -10.92
CA VAL A 114 2.97 -10.81 -10.96
C VAL A 114 2.41 -11.25 -9.62
N VAL A 115 1.76 -10.33 -8.92
CA VAL A 115 1.29 -10.54 -7.56
C VAL A 115 -0.15 -10.07 -7.43
N GLY A 116 -1.02 -10.92 -6.90
CA GLY A 116 -2.36 -10.49 -6.46
C GLY A 116 -2.29 -9.84 -5.08
N LEU A 117 -2.94 -8.70 -4.91
CA LEU A 117 -3.03 -8.06 -3.61
C LEU A 117 -3.93 -8.89 -2.70
N ASP A 118 -3.43 -9.25 -1.53
CA ASP A 118 -4.14 -10.13 -0.61
C ASP A 118 -5.05 -9.31 0.32
N TYR A 119 -6.33 -9.34 0.04
CA TYR A 119 -7.38 -8.82 0.90
C TYR A 119 -8.65 -9.67 0.71
N GLN A 120 -9.51 -9.69 1.69
CA GLN A 120 -10.79 -10.38 1.62
C GLN A 120 -11.91 -9.39 1.33
N ASP A 121 -13.01 -9.89 0.78
CA ASP A 121 -14.21 -9.09 0.64
C ASP A 121 -14.67 -8.53 1.99
N GLY A 122 -15.08 -7.29 1.97
CA GLY A 122 -15.54 -6.58 3.15
C GLY A 122 -16.22 -5.27 2.76
N ASN A 123 -16.58 -4.52 3.76
CA ASN A 123 -17.14 -3.19 3.52
C ASN A 123 -16.03 -2.26 2.99
N PRO A 124 -16.26 -1.52 1.90
CA PRO A 124 -15.21 -0.68 1.30
C PRO A 124 -14.49 0.23 2.31
N TRP A 125 -15.22 0.84 3.23
CA TRP A 125 -14.64 1.74 4.23
C TRP A 125 -13.73 1.05 5.26
N GLU A 126 -13.83 -0.28 5.42
CA GLU A 126 -13.00 -1.09 6.33
C GLU A 126 -11.73 -1.61 5.65
N LEU A 127 -11.72 -1.65 4.32
CA LEU A 127 -10.63 -2.23 3.53
C LEU A 127 -9.45 -1.28 3.31
N LYS A 128 -9.64 0.03 3.48
CA LYS A 128 -8.63 1.05 3.18
C LYS A 128 -7.27 0.73 3.82
N GLU A 129 -7.25 0.56 5.14
CA GLU A 129 -6.01 0.29 5.87
C GLU A 129 -5.35 -1.03 5.43
N THR A 130 -6.16 -2.07 5.20
CA THR A 130 -5.66 -3.37 4.75
C THR A 130 -5.01 -3.26 3.38
N ILE A 131 -5.69 -2.64 2.41
CA ILE A 131 -5.20 -2.45 1.05
C ILE A 131 -3.92 -1.60 1.04
N GLN A 132 -3.91 -0.48 1.76
CA GLN A 132 -2.73 0.38 1.86
C GLN A 132 -1.54 -0.35 2.49
N LYS A 133 -1.76 -1.09 3.57
CA LYS A 133 -0.71 -1.84 4.27
C LYS A 133 -0.12 -2.97 3.41
N GLU A 134 -0.96 -3.73 2.72
CA GLU A 134 -0.48 -4.78 1.81
C GLU A 134 0.27 -4.15 0.61
N PHE A 135 -0.24 -3.07 0.05
CA PHE A 135 0.42 -2.35 -1.04
C PHE A 135 1.76 -1.74 -0.60
N GLU A 136 1.84 -1.18 0.60
CA GLU A 136 3.07 -0.63 1.17
C GLU A 136 4.18 -1.70 1.30
N LYS A 137 3.84 -2.95 1.65
CA LYS A 137 4.80 -4.05 1.66
C LYS A 137 5.42 -4.29 0.28
N LEU A 138 4.62 -4.17 -0.78
CA LEU A 138 5.07 -4.32 -2.15
C LEU A 138 5.99 -3.15 -2.56
N THR A 139 5.61 -1.91 -2.24
CA THR A 139 6.41 -0.73 -2.60
C THR A 139 7.84 -0.77 -2.04
N LYS A 140 8.03 -1.43 -0.90
CA LYS A 140 9.36 -1.62 -0.28
C LYS A 140 10.29 -2.52 -1.10
N ASN A 141 9.76 -3.33 -2.00
CA ASN A 141 10.50 -4.37 -2.71
C ASN A 141 10.65 -4.12 -4.21
N TYR A 142 9.93 -3.15 -4.79
CA TYR A 142 9.90 -2.93 -6.23
C TYR A 142 10.14 -1.47 -6.58
N LYS A 143 10.86 -1.25 -7.69
CA LYS A 143 11.14 0.09 -8.22
C LYS A 143 10.04 0.59 -9.14
N GLU A 144 9.42 -0.31 -9.88
CA GLU A 144 8.38 -0.02 -10.84
C GLU A 144 7.15 -0.85 -10.52
N ILE A 145 6.03 -0.19 -10.30
CA ILE A 145 4.76 -0.81 -9.96
C ILE A 145 3.75 -0.45 -11.04
N ILE A 146 3.13 -1.46 -11.61
CA ILE A 146 1.98 -1.36 -12.49
C ILE A 146 0.80 -2.00 -11.75
N VAL A 147 -0.36 -1.41 -11.85
CA VAL A 147 -1.58 -1.96 -11.27
C VAL A 147 -2.50 -2.45 -12.38
N ILE A 148 -3.07 -3.63 -12.22
CA ILE A 148 -4.23 -4.12 -12.97
C ILE A 148 -5.36 -4.27 -11.97
N ALA A 149 -6.47 -3.57 -12.18
CA ALA A 149 -7.58 -3.58 -11.24
C ALA A 149 -8.90 -3.86 -11.94
N ASN A 150 -9.72 -4.72 -11.34
CA ASN A 150 -11.00 -5.14 -11.89
C ASN A 150 -12.15 -4.57 -11.05
N SER A 151 -13.16 -4.00 -11.71
CA SER A 151 -14.42 -3.57 -11.10
C SER A 151 -14.20 -2.64 -9.89
N ILE A 152 -14.65 -3.04 -8.69
CA ILE A 152 -14.44 -2.27 -7.43
C ILE A 152 -12.95 -2.17 -7.05
N GLY A 153 -12.10 -3.08 -7.51
CA GLY A 153 -10.66 -2.98 -7.32
C GLY A 153 -10.08 -1.71 -7.95
N ALA A 154 -10.67 -1.21 -9.05
CA ALA A 154 -10.28 0.07 -9.62
C ALA A 154 -10.61 1.23 -8.69
N PHE A 155 -11.81 1.23 -8.07
CA PHE A 155 -12.17 2.19 -7.02
C PHE A 155 -11.16 2.18 -5.88
N TYR A 156 -10.83 1.01 -5.33
CA TYR A 156 -9.82 0.89 -4.28
C TYR A 156 -8.45 1.42 -4.72
N THR A 157 -8.11 1.27 -5.99
CA THR A 157 -6.84 1.74 -6.53
C THR A 157 -6.80 3.27 -6.56
N TYR A 158 -7.73 3.94 -7.20
CA TYR A 158 -7.66 5.40 -7.32
C TYR A 158 -8.03 6.12 -6.01
N GLU A 159 -8.86 5.53 -5.16
CA GLU A 159 -9.27 6.10 -3.88
C GLU A 159 -8.22 5.91 -2.77
N TYR A 160 -7.66 4.69 -2.67
CA TYR A 160 -6.82 4.35 -1.52
C TYR A 160 -5.32 4.36 -1.82
N LEU A 161 -4.93 4.30 -3.08
CA LEU A 161 -3.53 4.20 -3.49
C LEU A 161 -3.02 5.43 -4.26
N SER A 162 -3.78 6.52 -4.33
CA SER A 162 -3.40 7.76 -5.03
C SER A 162 -2.09 8.39 -4.55
N ASP A 163 -1.72 8.19 -3.28
CA ASP A 163 -0.48 8.70 -2.68
C ASP A 163 0.74 7.81 -2.97
N PHE A 164 0.55 6.62 -3.54
CA PHE A 164 1.64 5.71 -3.85
C PHE A 164 2.22 5.96 -5.25
N HIS A 165 3.51 5.69 -5.41
CA HIS A 165 4.16 5.80 -6.71
C HIS A 165 3.82 4.60 -7.60
N ILE A 166 2.79 4.75 -8.43
CA ILE A 166 2.35 3.80 -9.43
C ILE A 166 2.72 4.36 -10.80
N LYS A 167 3.38 3.57 -11.63
CA LYS A 167 3.84 3.98 -12.96
C LYS A 167 2.69 4.03 -13.98
N HIS A 168 1.82 3.05 -13.94
CA HIS A 168 0.70 2.89 -14.86
C HIS A 168 -0.40 2.03 -14.23
N ALA A 169 -1.64 2.27 -14.60
CA ALA A 169 -2.77 1.46 -14.18
C ALA A 169 -3.60 0.97 -15.37
N PHE A 170 -4.10 -0.26 -15.27
CA PHE A 170 -5.06 -0.87 -16.19
C PHE A 170 -6.34 -1.14 -15.41
N PHE A 171 -7.43 -0.50 -15.78
CA PHE A 171 -8.73 -0.69 -15.15
C PHE A 171 -9.65 -1.47 -16.07
N ILE A 172 -10.11 -2.63 -15.64
CA ILE A 172 -11.02 -3.52 -16.38
C ILE A 172 -12.40 -3.37 -15.78
N SER A 173 -13.37 -2.91 -16.57
CA SER A 173 -14.76 -2.63 -16.13
C SER A 173 -14.81 -1.84 -14.82
N PRO A 174 -14.10 -0.69 -14.68
CA PRO A 174 -13.94 -0.04 -13.39
C PRO A 174 -15.24 0.51 -12.84
N ILE A 175 -15.42 0.43 -11.53
CA ILE A 175 -16.37 1.28 -10.83
C ILE A 175 -15.76 2.68 -10.71
N ALA A 176 -16.10 3.53 -11.68
CA ALA A 176 -15.60 4.90 -11.77
C ALA A 176 -16.39 5.89 -10.91
N ASP A 177 -17.61 5.53 -10.50
CA ASP A 177 -18.48 6.31 -9.62
C ASP A 177 -19.14 5.41 -8.58
N MET A 178 -18.53 5.36 -7.39
CA MET A 178 -19.06 4.56 -6.27
C MET A 178 -20.36 5.15 -5.72
N TYR A 179 -20.56 6.47 -5.78
CA TYR A 179 -21.81 7.10 -5.37
C TYR A 179 -22.97 6.56 -6.19
N GLN A 180 -22.81 6.48 -7.52
CA GLN A 180 -23.86 5.95 -8.42
C GLN A 180 -24.20 4.49 -8.11
N ILE A 181 -23.21 3.66 -7.79
CA ILE A 181 -23.43 2.26 -7.39
C ILE A 181 -24.26 2.18 -6.11
N ILE A 182 -23.91 2.96 -5.09
CA ILE A 182 -24.66 3.00 -3.82
C ILE A 182 -26.07 3.55 -4.05
N PHE A 183 -26.19 4.63 -4.83
CA PHE A 183 -27.49 5.24 -5.13
C PHE A 183 -28.43 4.27 -5.85
N ASN A 184 -27.94 3.58 -6.88
CA ASN A 184 -28.70 2.57 -7.61
C ASN A 184 -29.15 1.42 -6.68
N LYS A 185 -28.26 1.00 -5.77
CA LYS A 185 -28.57 -0.02 -4.77
C LYS A 185 -29.67 0.45 -3.83
N MET A 186 -29.58 1.68 -3.31
CA MET A 186 -30.61 2.29 -2.47
C MET A 186 -31.95 2.35 -3.18
N MET A 187 -31.98 2.81 -4.43
CA MET A 187 -33.20 2.90 -5.24
C MET A 187 -33.84 1.53 -5.47
N GLY A 188 -33.05 0.51 -5.81
CA GLY A 188 -33.50 -0.86 -6.02
C GLY A 188 -34.12 -1.51 -4.76
N GLU A 189 -33.63 -1.13 -3.58
CA GLU A 189 -34.13 -1.61 -2.27
C GLU A 189 -35.22 -0.71 -1.66
N GLY A 190 -35.56 0.43 -2.31
CA GLY A 190 -36.50 1.40 -1.78
C GLY A 190 -36.00 2.15 -0.54
N ILE A 191 -34.69 2.28 -0.39
CA ILE A 191 -34.02 2.96 0.73
C ILE A 191 -33.85 4.44 0.38
N ARG A 192 -34.36 5.34 1.20
CA ARG A 192 -34.15 6.78 1.08
C ARG A 192 -32.87 7.17 1.86
N SER A 193 -32.20 8.23 1.44
CA SER A 193 -31.03 8.76 2.13
C SER A 193 -31.31 9.10 3.61
N LYS A 194 -32.53 9.57 3.91
CA LYS A 194 -32.97 9.82 5.28
C LYS A 194 -33.06 8.52 6.12
N ASP A 195 -33.53 7.42 5.53
CA ASP A 195 -33.61 6.12 6.22
C ASP A 195 -32.18 5.61 6.55
N LEU A 196 -31.24 5.81 5.63
CA LEU A 196 -29.83 5.46 5.85
C LEU A 196 -29.17 6.38 6.88
N GLU A 197 -29.49 7.69 6.86
CA GLU A 197 -29.02 8.66 7.85
C GLU A 197 -29.46 8.31 9.28
N GLU A 198 -30.74 7.96 9.45
CA GLU A 198 -31.31 7.60 10.75
C GLU A 198 -30.74 6.30 11.30
N LYS A 199 -30.57 5.30 10.45
CA LYS A 199 -30.10 3.96 10.85
C LYS A 199 -28.59 3.79 10.87
N LYS A 200 -27.85 4.68 10.21
CA LYS A 200 -26.39 4.64 9.99
C LYS A 200 -25.92 3.47 9.13
N PHE A 201 -26.46 2.28 9.32
CA PHE A 201 -26.19 1.10 8.50
C PHE A 201 -27.51 0.42 8.11
N ILE A 202 -27.60 -0.04 6.87
CA ILE A 202 -28.70 -0.85 6.37
C ILE A 202 -28.13 -2.04 5.61
N THR A 203 -28.52 -3.26 6.02
CA THR A 203 -28.21 -4.49 5.27
C THR A 203 -29.28 -4.72 4.23
N CYS A 204 -28.89 -4.79 2.96
CA CYS A 204 -29.74 -5.08 1.82
C CYS A 204 -30.12 -6.56 1.77
N LYS A 205 -31.09 -6.92 0.91
CA LYS A 205 -31.61 -8.30 0.78
C LYS A 205 -30.55 -9.31 0.33
N ASP A 206 -29.55 -8.86 -0.42
CA ASP A 206 -28.43 -9.66 -0.92
C ASP A 206 -27.21 -9.69 0.04
N GLY A 207 -27.37 -9.11 1.25
CA GLY A 207 -26.32 -9.08 2.27
C GLY A 207 -25.38 -7.88 2.19
N VAL A 208 -25.45 -7.06 1.13
CA VAL A 208 -24.65 -5.83 1.04
C VAL A 208 -25.04 -4.87 2.15
N VAL A 209 -24.05 -4.35 2.87
CA VAL A 209 -24.25 -3.35 3.91
C VAL A 209 -24.01 -1.95 3.33
N LEU A 210 -24.96 -1.06 3.52
CA LEU A 210 -24.84 0.36 3.21
C LEU A 210 -24.47 1.13 4.48
N SER A 211 -23.51 2.03 4.39
CA SER A 211 -23.09 2.94 5.46
C SER A 211 -23.42 4.38 5.08
N PHE A 212 -24.07 5.12 5.98
CA PHE A 212 -24.34 6.54 5.76
C PHE A 212 -23.07 7.37 5.63
N ASP A 213 -22.09 7.10 6.49
CA ASP A 213 -20.84 7.85 6.49
C ASP A 213 -20.03 7.60 5.20
N PHE A 214 -20.02 6.35 4.70
CA PHE A 214 -19.38 6.04 3.43
C PHE A 214 -20.16 6.65 2.24
N TYR A 215 -21.50 6.61 2.26
CA TYR A 215 -22.33 7.29 1.27
C TYR A 215 -22.04 8.79 1.22
N GLN A 216 -21.91 9.44 2.39
CA GLN A 216 -21.55 10.87 2.45
C GLN A 216 -20.11 11.13 2.00
N HIS A 217 -19.20 10.20 2.25
CA HIS A 217 -17.81 10.27 1.80
C HIS A 217 -17.77 10.27 0.26
N VAL A 218 -18.34 9.26 -0.38
CA VAL A 218 -18.30 9.15 -1.85
C VAL A 218 -19.10 10.23 -2.57
N LEU A 219 -20.12 10.82 -1.93
CA LEU A 219 -20.88 11.96 -2.47
C LEU A 219 -20.02 13.23 -2.59
N ARG A 220 -19.02 13.39 -1.71
CA ARG A 220 -18.19 14.60 -1.60
C ARG A 220 -16.76 14.36 -2.04
N TYR A 221 -16.48 13.13 -2.46
CA TYR A 221 -15.12 12.73 -2.79
C TYR A 221 -14.64 13.43 -4.06
N GLU A 222 -13.49 14.08 -3.93
CA GLU A 222 -12.69 14.57 -5.05
C GLU A 222 -11.40 13.76 -5.05
N ASP A 223 -11.18 12.94 -6.08
CA ASP A 223 -9.99 12.11 -6.15
C ASP A 223 -8.75 12.91 -6.57
N ASN A 224 -7.58 12.40 -6.16
CA ASN A 224 -6.27 12.94 -6.51
C ASN A 224 -5.53 12.05 -7.51
N TRP A 225 -6.22 11.18 -8.21
CA TRP A 225 -5.60 10.22 -9.11
C TRP A 225 -4.91 10.90 -10.29
N LYS A 226 -3.59 10.67 -10.42
CA LYS A 226 -2.74 11.30 -11.46
C LYS A 226 -1.97 10.26 -12.28
N VAL A 227 -2.18 8.98 -11.99
CA VAL A 227 -1.47 7.90 -12.67
C VAL A 227 -2.02 7.73 -14.09
N PRO A 228 -1.15 7.62 -15.11
CA PRO A 228 -1.59 7.25 -16.44
C PRO A 228 -2.37 5.94 -16.39
N THR A 229 -3.60 5.95 -16.94
CA THR A 229 -4.54 4.83 -16.78
C THR A 229 -5.16 4.45 -18.11
N ASP A 230 -5.07 3.18 -18.46
CA ASP A 230 -5.83 2.61 -19.55
C ASP A 230 -7.09 1.92 -18.99
N ILE A 231 -8.24 2.25 -19.55
CA ILE A 231 -9.55 1.73 -19.15
C ILE A 231 -10.09 0.82 -20.26
N LEU A 232 -10.49 -0.39 -19.87
CA LEU A 232 -11.25 -1.30 -20.71
C LEU A 232 -12.69 -1.35 -20.23
N TYR A 233 -13.63 -1.05 -21.13
CA TYR A 233 -15.05 -1.00 -20.85
C TYR A 233 -15.83 -1.91 -21.78
N GLY A 234 -16.79 -2.66 -21.28
CA GLY A 234 -17.68 -3.51 -22.05
C GLY A 234 -18.87 -2.71 -22.60
N SER A 235 -19.13 -2.78 -23.91
CA SER A 235 -20.24 -2.01 -24.51
C SER A 235 -21.64 -2.43 -24.05
N ARG A 236 -21.76 -3.55 -23.33
CA ARG A 236 -22.98 -4.05 -22.71
C ARG A 236 -22.88 -4.11 -21.20
N ASP A 237 -21.96 -3.32 -20.62
CA ASP A 237 -21.87 -3.21 -19.16
C ASP A 237 -23.21 -2.71 -18.60
N ASN A 238 -23.80 -3.51 -17.72
CA ASN A 238 -25.11 -3.24 -17.13
C ASN A 238 -25.02 -2.75 -15.67
N LEU A 239 -23.81 -2.62 -15.15
CA LEU A 239 -23.53 -2.16 -13.80
C LEU A 239 -23.00 -0.73 -13.77
N VAL A 240 -22.10 -0.40 -14.68
CA VAL A 240 -21.46 0.92 -14.80
C VAL A 240 -21.92 1.60 -16.08
N TYR A 241 -22.39 2.82 -15.97
CA TYR A 241 -22.78 3.61 -17.15
C TYR A 241 -21.57 4.21 -17.85
N ILE A 242 -21.63 4.30 -19.17
CA ILE A 242 -20.56 4.88 -19.98
C ILE A 242 -20.30 6.36 -19.62
N GLU A 243 -21.32 7.05 -19.15
CA GLU A 243 -21.25 8.43 -18.67
C GLU A 243 -20.28 8.57 -17.49
N ASN A 244 -20.29 7.62 -16.54
CA ASN A 244 -19.35 7.63 -15.41
C ASN A 244 -17.91 7.45 -15.88
N ILE A 245 -17.69 6.62 -16.90
CA ILE A 245 -16.37 6.46 -17.52
C ILE A 245 -15.94 7.76 -18.23
N ALA A 246 -16.88 8.42 -18.94
CA ALA A 246 -16.61 9.68 -19.62
C ALA A 246 -16.24 10.80 -18.62
N ASP A 247 -16.95 10.86 -17.50
CA ASP A 247 -16.66 11.82 -16.42
C ASP A 247 -15.29 11.54 -15.77
N PHE A 248 -14.96 10.28 -15.54
CA PHE A 248 -13.63 9.89 -15.07
C PHE A 248 -12.54 10.36 -16.04
N LEU A 249 -12.69 10.11 -17.34
CA LEU A 249 -11.74 10.55 -18.37
C LEU A 249 -11.59 12.07 -18.43
N ALA A 250 -12.70 12.80 -18.30
CA ALA A 250 -12.67 14.26 -18.30
C ALA A 250 -11.83 14.84 -17.14
N ASN A 251 -11.86 14.20 -15.98
CA ASN A 251 -11.10 14.58 -14.79
C ASN A 251 -9.65 14.04 -14.80
N HIS A 252 -9.37 13.00 -15.61
CA HIS A 252 -8.05 12.34 -15.67
C HIS A 252 -7.48 12.34 -17.09
N PRO A 253 -6.87 13.44 -17.54
CA PRO A 253 -6.45 13.65 -18.93
C PRO A 253 -5.33 12.69 -19.41
N HIS A 254 -4.70 11.98 -18.49
CA HIS A 254 -3.71 10.94 -18.80
C HIS A 254 -4.33 9.54 -18.92
N SER A 255 -5.66 9.45 -18.92
CA SER A 255 -6.38 8.18 -19.08
C SER A 255 -6.86 7.97 -20.50
N LYS A 256 -6.95 6.70 -20.93
CA LYS A 256 -7.42 6.29 -22.25
C LYS A 256 -8.51 5.24 -22.12
N LEU A 257 -9.48 5.28 -23.03
CA LEU A 257 -10.60 4.33 -23.07
C LEU A 257 -10.47 3.38 -24.27
N THR A 258 -10.65 2.10 -23.99
CA THR A 258 -10.88 1.05 -24.99
C THR A 258 -12.24 0.43 -24.72
N ILE A 259 -13.08 0.31 -25.75
CA ILE A 259 -14.39 -0.33 -25.64
C ILE A 259 -14.36 -1.69 -26.32
N LYS A 260 -14.60 -2.77 -25.57
CA LYS A 260 -14.82 -4.09 -26.15
C LYS A 260 -16.29 -4.24 -26.52
N GLN A 261 -16.56 -4.34 -27.80
CA GLN A 261 -17.91 -4.52 -28.31
C GLN A 261 -18.50 -5.87 -27.89
N GLY A 262 -19.74 -5.82 -27.38
CA GLY A 262 -20.48 -7.01 -26.94
C GLY A 262 -20.14 -7.55 -25.55
N ALA A 263 -19.07 -7.05 -24.92
CA ALA A 263 -18.70 -7.47 -23.58
C ALA A 263 -19.61 -6.84 -22.51
N GLU A 264 -19.89 -7.62 -21.47
CA GLU A 264 -20.61 -7.20 -20.26
C GLU A 264 -19.61 -6.71 -19.18
N HIS A 265 -20.12 -6.40 -17.99
CA HIS A 265 -19.27 -5.97 -16.85
C HIS A 265 -18.23 -7.03 -16.48
N TYR A 266 -18.63 -8.29 -16.42
CA TYR A 266 -17.76 -9.40 -16.06
C TYR A 266 -17.18 -10.08 -17.32
N MET A 267 -15.95 -9.69 -17.66
CA MET A 267 -15.22 -10.23 -18.82
C MET A 267 -14.45 -11.49 -18.41
N HIS A 268 -14.96 -12.66 -18.72
CA HIS A 268 -14.41 -13.94 -18.23
C HIS A 268 -14.27 -15.04 -19.28
N THR A 269 -14.82 -14.83 -20.49
CA THR A 269 -14.67 -15.80 -21.58
C THR A 269 -13.23 -15.83 -22.08
N GLU A 270 -12.81 -16.94 -22.68
CA GLU A 270 -11.46 -17.08 -23.26
C GLU A 270 -11.16 -16.00 -24.31
N GLU A 271 -12.17 -15.62 -25.11
CA GLU A 271 -12.03 -14.53 -26.07
C GLU A 271 -11.78 -13.18 -25.39
N GLU A 272 -12.49 -12.90 -24.29
CA GLU A 272 -12.32 -11.68 -23.52
C GLU A 272 -10.97 -11.65 -22.80
N LYS A 273 -10.53 -12.76 -22.24
CA LYS A 273 -9.21 -12.89 -21.62
C LYS A 273 -8.07 -12.68 -22.63
N GLU A 274 -8.18 -13.23 -23.81
CA GLU A 274 -7.20 -13.02 -24.89
C GLU A 274 -7.23 -11.55 -25.37
N PHE A 275 -8.40 -10.92 -25.43
CA PHE A 275 -8.52 -9.50 -25.75
C PHE A 275 -7.83 -8.64 -24.68
N ILE A 276 -8.11 -8.89 -23.38
CA ILE A 276 -7.49 -8.19 -22.25
C ILE A 276 -5.96 -8.32 -22.31
N LYS A 277 -5.47 -9.53 -22.54
CA LYS A 277 -4.03 -9.80 -22.69
C LYS A 277 -3.40 -8.98 -23.80
N ASN A 278 -3.99 -8.99 -24.99
CA ASN A 278 -3.48 -8.24 -26.14
C ASN A 278 -3.55 -6.73 -25.89
N TRP A 279 -4.61 -6.25 -25.27
CA TRP A 279 -4.77 -4.84 -24.90
C TRP A 279 -3.67 -4.37 -23.94
N ILE A 280 -3.39 -5.13 -22.86
CA ILE A 280 -2.33 -4.82 -21.90
C ILE A 280 -0.95 -4.88 -22.56
N ILE A 281 -0.66 -5.93 -23.33
CA ILE A 281 0.62 -6.09 -24.03
C ILE A 281 0.86 -4.91 -24.97
N ASN A 282 -0.13 -4.53 -25.76
CA ASN A 282 0.01 -3.42 -26.72
C ASN A 282 0.28 -2.09 -26.01
N SER A 283 -0.33 -1.85 -24.84
CA SER A 283 -0.06 -0.63 -24.08
C SER A 283 1.31 -0.62 -23.40
N LEU A 284 1.76 -1.76 -22.86
CA LEU A 284 3.04 -1.85 -22.15
C LEU A 284 4.26 -1.81 -23.04
N TYR A 285 4.14 -2.19 -24.31
CA TYR A 285 5.27 -2.41 -25.21
C TYR A 285 5.27 -1.51 -26.46
N GLN A 286 4.38 -0.53 -26.51
CA GLN A 286 4.46 0.61 -27.43
C GLN A 286 5.37 1.69 -26.85
#